data_2712033ea24d5142721869ff8237d005
#
_entry.id   2712033ea24d5142721869ff8237d005
#
_cell.length_a   1.000
_cell.length_b   1.000
_cell.length_c   1.000
_cell.angle_alpha   90.00
_cell.angle_beta   90.00
_cell.angle_gamma   90.00
#
_symmetry.space_group_name_H-M   'P 1'
#
loop_
_entity.id
_entity.type
_entity.pdbx_description
1 polymer ?
#
loop_
_entity_poly.entity_id
_entity_poly.type
_entity_poly.pdbx_seq_one_letter_code
_entity_poly.pdbx_strand_id
1 'polypeptide(L)'
;MNAINELLTEHEAVRLTIEILKKIGQRIDATGKISSTEHVEQLFEFFSTFVDRCHHGKEEELLFPALEQVGISREGGPVGEMLQEHQQGRDLVAKMKAALSQYLDGDGNAARQLKKHADEYITLLDNHIDKENNVLFPLAVKHLSANTLAGMKKGFDTIESEKVGEGKHEEFHRMIDSLERIYLH
;
A
#
# COMPACT_ATOMS: atom_id res chain seq x y z
N MET A 1 -15.43 13.02 8.47
CA MET A 1 -14.95 12.07 7.47
C MET A 1 -15.39 10.68 7.91
N ASN A 2 -15.96 9.85 7.05
CA ASN A 2 -16.31 8.46 7.39
C ASN A 2 -15.15 7.51 7.03
N ALA A 3 -15.24 6.24 7.45
CA ALA A 3 -14.19 5.25 7.22
C ALA A 3 -13.77 5.11 5.72
N ILE A 4 -14.74 5.09 4.80
CA ILE A 4 -14.45 4.96 3.37
C ILE A 4 -13.70 6.18 2.83
N ASN A 5 -14.07 7.40 3.24
CA ASN A 5 -13.35 8.60 2.79
C ASN A 5 -11.91 8.65 3.30
N GLU A 6 -11.63 8.06 4.46
CA GLU A 6 -10.26 7.94 4.98
C GLU A 6 -9.44 6.99 4.11
N LEU A 7 -9.94 5.78 3.82
CA LEU A 7 -9.27 4.83 2.93
C LEU A 7 -9.02 5.41 1.53
N LEU A 8 -10.00 6.14 0.96
CA LEU A 8 -9.83 6.83 -0.31
C LEU A 8 -8.69 7.87 -0.28
N THR A 9 -8.56 8.63 0.82
CA THR A 9 -7.47 9.60 0.98
C THR A 9 -6.12 8.90 1.11
N GLU A 10 -6.07 7.76 1.81
CA GLU A 10 -4.86 6.95 1.92
C GLU A 10 -4.41 6.38 0.56
N HIS A 11 -5.35 6.00 -0.31
CA HIS A 11 -5.06 5.57 -1.68
C HIS A 11 -4.32 6.64 -2.50
N GLU A 12 -4.60 7.94 -2.28
CA GLU A 12 -3.87 9.01 -2.96
C GLU A 12 -2.37 9.00 -2.60
N ALA A 13 -2.06 8.81 -1.31
CA ALA A 13 -0.67 8.69 -0.84
C ALA A 13 0.00 7.42 -1.41
N VAL A 14 -0.72 6.30 -1.46
CA VAL A 14 -0.20 5.04 -2.04
C VAL A 14 0.11 5.24 -3.52
N ARG A 15 -0.80 5.83 -4.31
CA ARG A 15 -0.58 6.11 -5.75
C ARG A 15 0.64 6.99 -5.98
N LEU A 16 0.84 8.01 -5.16
CA LEU A 16 2.02 8.86 -5.27
C LEU A 16 3.31 8.09 -5.02
N THR A 17 3.34 7.21 -4.01
CA THR A 17 4.53 6.42 -3.70
C THR A 17 4.84 5.36 -4.76
N ILE A 18 3.84 4.73 -5.39
CA ILE A 18 4.10 3.80 -6.51
C ILE A 18 4.57 4.54 -7.77
N GLU A 19 4.14 5.77 -8.03
CA GLU A 19 4.71 6.60 -9.11
C GLU A 19 6.17 6.96 -8.83
N ILE A 20 6.54 7.27 -7.58
CA ILE A 20 7.94 7.46 -7.18
C ILE A 20 8.74 6.19 -7.41
N LEU A 21 8.24 5.02 -6.98
CA LEU A 21 8.88 3.72 -7.19
C LEU A 21 9.08 3.43 -8.68
N LYS A 22 8.12 3.76 -9.53
CA LYS A 22 8.20 3.64 -10.98
C LYS A 22 9.33 4.51 -11.57
N LYS A 23 9.51 5.73 -11.07
CA LYS A 23 10.61 6.61 -11.50
C LYS A 23 11.98 6.05 -11.06
N ILE A 24 12.08 5.47 -9.88
CA ILE A 24 13.27 4.74 -9.44
C ILE A 24 13.57 3.58 -10.39
N GLY A 25 12.56 2.78 -10.74
CA GLY A 25 12.68 1.70 -11.74
C GLY A 25 13.19 2.19 -13.09
N GLN A 26 12.66 3.30 -13.60
CA GLN A 26 13.15 3.91 -14.86
C GLN A 26 14.62 4.34 -14.80
N ARG A 27 15.08 4.86 -13.64
CA ARG A 27 16.50 5.19 -13.44
C ARG A 27 17.37 3.93 -13.39
N ILE A 28 16.87 2.82 -12.84
CA ILE A 28 17.56 1.52 -12.85
C ILE A 28 17.70 1.01 -14.30
N ASP A 29 16.65 1.11 -15.11
CA ASP A 29 16.72 0.73 -16.54
C ASP A 29 17.77 1.53 -17.30
N ALA A 30 17.87 2.82 -17.03
CA ALA A 30 18.81 3.72 -17.71
C ALA A 30 20.27 3.52 -17.28
N THR A 31 20.52 3.17 -16.01
CA THR A 31 21.87 3.18 -15.42
C THR A 31 22.36 1.81 -14.97
N GLY A 32 21.47 0.82 -14.83
CA GLY A 32 21.77 -0.47 -14.21
C GLY A 32 21.99 -0.40 -12.69
N LYS A 33 21.75 0.76 -12.06
CA LYS A 33 22.07 1.00 -10.65
C LYS A 33 20.90 1.62 -9.89
N ILE A 34 20.85 1.36 -8.59
CA ILE A 34 19.97 2.05 -7.65
C ILE A 34 20.62 3.39 -7.28
N SER A 35 19.97 4.51 -7.60
CA SER A 35 20.50 5.86 -7.38
C SER A 35 20.57 6.25 -5.90
N SER A 36 19.65 5.74 -5.07
CA SER A 36 19.66 5.91 -3.62
C SER A 36 18.98 4.70 -2.97
N THR A 37 19.75 3.92 -2.25
CA THR A 37 19.24 2.77 -1.48
C THR A 37 18.39 3.24 -0.30
N GLU A 38 18.74 4.38 0.31
CA GLU A 38 17.97 5.00 1.40
C GLU A 38 16.54 5.33 0.97
N HIS A 39 16.34 5.93 -0.21
CA HIS A 39 15.00 6.24 -0.72
C HIS A 39 14.17 4.97 -0.98
N VAL A 40 14.82 3.89 -1.44
CA VAL A 40 14.18 2.59 -1.64
C VAL A 40 13.79 1.97 -0.29
N GLU A 41 14.64 2.05 0.72
CA GLU A 41 14.36 1.58 2.08
C GLU A 41 13.19 2.34 2.72
N GLN A 42 13.15 3.67 2.55
CA GLN A 42 12.05 4.52 3.01
C GLN A 42 10.71 4.11 2.37
N LEU A 43 10.69 3.84 1.06
CA LEU A 43 9.49 3.34 0.40
C LEU A 43 9.09 1.96 0.92
N PHE A 44 10.03 1.05 1.16
CA PHE A 44 9.73 -0.28 1.71
C PHE A 44 9.21 -0.22 3.14
N GLU A 45 9.67 0.74 3.94
CA GLU A 45 9.10 0.99 5.26
C GLU A 45 7.66 1.49 5.14
N PHE A 46 7.40 2.43 4.24
CA PHE A 46 6.04 2.92 3.96
C PHE A 46 5.12 1.79 3.51
N PHE A 47 5.52 0.97 2.54
CA PHE A 47 4.70 -0.15 2.06
C PHE A 47 4.43 -1.19 3.15
N SER A 48 5.41 -1.48 4.01
CA SER A 48 5.23 -2.47 5.08
C SER A 48 4.44 -1.94 6.27
N THR A 49 4.59 -0.66 6.60
CA THR A 49 4.01 -0.08 7.83
C THR A 49 2.70 0.62 7.54
N PHE A 50 2.69 1.54 6.57
CA PHE A 50 1.50 2.30 6.25
C PHE A 50 0.53 1.50 5.37
N VAL A 51 0.99 0.97 4.24
CA VAL A 51 0.09 0.25 3.32
C VAL A 51 -0.39 -1.06 3.93
N ASP A 52 0.52 -1.92 4.38
CA ASP A 52 0.13 -3.25 4.85
C ASP A 52 -0.43 -3.23 6.28
N ARG A 53 0.32 -2.76 7.29
CA ARG A 53 -0.12 -2.89 8.68
C ARG A 53 -1.25 -1.95 9.04
N CYS A 54 -1.25 -0.72 8.49
CA CYS A 54 -2.27 0.29 8.81
C CYS A 54 -3.45 0.19 7.86
N HIS A 55 -3.26 0.51 6.59
CA HIS A 55 -4.32 0.59 5.58
C HIS A 55 -5.02 -0.77 5.37
N HIS A 56 -4.29 -1.81 4.94
CA HIS A 56 -4.86 -3.15 4.83
C HIS A 56 -5.33 -3.69 6.19
N GLY A 57 -4.69 -3.31 7.30
CA GLY A 57 -5.16 -3.65 8.64
C GLY A 57 -6.55 -3.10 8.94
N LYS A 58 -6.84 -1.85 8.55
CA LYS A 58 -8.19 -1.24 8.67
C LYS A 58 -9.24 -2.03 7.88
N GLU A 59 -8.86 -2.50 6.72
CA GLU A 59 -9.73 -3.28 5.83
C GLU A 59 -9.93 -4.70 6.36
N GLU A 60 -8.87 -5.43 6.62
CA GLU A 60 -8.90 -6.83 7.04
C GLU A 60 -9.53 -7.03 8.42
N GLU A 61 -9.32 -6.11 9.36
CA GLU A 61 -9.81 -6.24 10.73
C GLU A 61 -11.20 -5.62 10.96
N LEU A 62 -11.61 -4.64 10.15
CA LEU A 62 -12.85 -3.90 10.38
C LEU A 62 -13.78 -3.87 9.18
N LEU A 63 -13.32 -3.44 8.00
CA LEU A 63 -14.19 -3.26 6.85
C LEU A 63 -14.65 -4.61 6.27
N PHE A 64 -13.74 -5.54 6.02
CA PHE A 64 -14.07 -6.83 5.42
C PHE A 64 -14.97 -7.69 6.29
N PRO A 65 -14.74 -7.81 7.62
CA PRO A 65 -15.69 -8.50 8.50
C PRO A 65 -17.09 -7.88 8.50
N ALA A 66 -17.20 -6.56 8.43
CA ALA A 66 -18.50 -5.90 8.35
C ALA A 66 -19.21 -6.15 7.02
N LEU A 67 -18.47 -6.21 5.90
CA LEU A 67 -19.02 -6.59 4.60
C LEU A 67 -19.50 -8.04 4.58
N GLU A 68 -18.76 -8.96 5.19
CA GLU A 68 -19.17 -10.36 5.33
C GLU A 68 -20.47 -10.51 6.11
N GLN A 69 -20.67 -9.73 7.18
CA GLN A 69 -21.89 -9.73 7.97
C GLN A 69 -23.14 -9.30 7.18
N VAL A 70 -22.96 -8.51 6.14
CA VAL A 70 -24.07 -8.08 5.26
C VAL A 70 -24.16 -8.89 3.96
N GLY A 71 -23.44 -10.03 3.89
CA GLY A 71 -23.55 -11.00 2.80
C GLY A 71 -22.61 -10.78 1.61
N ILE A 72 -21.61 -9.89 1.74
CA ILE A 72 -20.54 -9.76 0.74
C ILE A 72 -19.49 -10.87 1.00
N SER A 73 -19.51 -11.90 0.18
CA SER A 73 -18.76 -13.13 0.45
C SER A 73 -17.23 -12.95 0.36
N ARG A 74 -16.54 -13.66 1.26
CA ARG A 74 -15.09 -13.90 1.16
C ARG A 74 -14.81 -14.95 0.09
N GLU A 75 -15.43 -16.12 0.17
CA GLU A 75 -15.20 -17.20 -0.79
C GLU A 75 -15.82 -16.88 -2.15
N GLY A 76 -14.96 -16.78 -3.18
CA GLY A 76 -15.38 -16.46 -4.56
C GLY A 76 -15.96 -15.05 -4.73
N GLY A 77 -15.83 -14.20 -3.73
CA GLY A 77 -16.32 -12.83 -3.74
C GLY A 77 -15.21 -11.78 -3.66
N PRO A 78 -15.59 -10.48 -3.71
CA PRO A 78 -14.62 -9.38 -3.76
C PRO A 78 -13.72 -9.30 -2.53
N VAL A 79 -14.20 -9.63 -1.33
CA VAL A 79 -13.38 -9.64 -0.11
C VAL A 79 -12.25 -10.66 -0.21
N GLY A 80 -12.52 -11.87 -0.72
CA GLY A 80 -11.49 -12.88 -0.88
C GLY A 80 -10.44 -12.52 -1.93
N GLU A 81 -10.84 -11.84 -3.00
CA GLU A 81 -9.93 -11.32 -4.01
C GLU A 81 -8.97 -10.27 -3.39
N MET A 82 -9.49 -9.31 -2.62
CA MET A 82 -8.65 -8.30 -1.95
C MET A 82 -7.65 -8.94 -0.99
N LEU A 83 -8.09 -9.88 -0.14
CA LEU A 83 -7.19 -10.60 0.78
C LEU A 83 -6.06 -11.35 0.05
N GLN A 84 -6.35 -11.94 -1.12
CA GLN A 84 -5.34 -12.59 -1.94
C GLN A 84 -4.34 -11.59 -2.52
N GLU A 85 -4.80 -10.43 -2.96
CA GLU A 85 -3.95 -9.36 -3.49
C GLU A 85 -3.08 -8.72 -2.40
N HIS A 86 -3.62 -8.54 -1.17
CA HIS A 86 -2.82 -8.13 -0.02
C HIS A 86 -1.65 -9.09 0.23
N GLN A 87 -1.91 -10.42 0.20
CA GLN A 87 -0.85 -11.39 0.37
C GLN A 87 0.19 -11.34 -0.75
N GLN A 88 -0.24 -11.19 -2.01
CA GLN A 88 0.67 -11.02 -3.14
C GLN A 88 1.52 -9.75 -2.99
N GLY A 89 0.94 -8.65 -2.49
CA GLY A 89 1.66 -7.42 -2.19
C GLY A 89 2.76 -7.62 -1.14
N ARG A 90 2.44 -8.31 -0.03
CA ARG A 90 3.42 -8.69 1.01
C ARG A 90 4.60 -9.49 0.43
N ASP A 91 4.29 -10.46 -0.41
CA ASP A 91 5.30 -11.31 -1.04
C ASP A 91 6.21 -10.52 -1.99
N LEU A 92 5.65 -9.57 -2.76
CA LEU A 92 6.41 -8.70 -3.65
C LEU A 92 7.30 -7.72 -2.89
N VAL A 93 6.81 -7.13 -1.80
CA VAL A 93 7.64 -6.27 -0.92
C VAL A 93 8.79 -7.07 -0.33
N ALA A 94 8.55 -8.32 0.11
CA ALA A 94 9.62 -9.20 0.62
C ALA A 94 10.67 -9.50 -0.47
N LYS A 95 10.24 -9.77 -1.71
CA LYS A 95 11.16 -9.99 -2.84
C LYS A 95 11.98 -8.74 -3.18
N MET A 96 11.36 -7.55 -3.16
CA MET A 96 12.08 -6.29 -3.38
C MET A 96 13.13 -6.05 -2.28
N LYS A 97 12.80 -6.29 -1.00
CA LYS A 97 13.75 -6.19 0.12
C LYS A 97 14.91 -7.17 -0.02
N ALA A 98 14.65 -8.41 -0.42
CA ALA A 98 15.70 -9.40 -0.67
C ALA A 98 16.63 -8.96 -1.82
N ALA A 99 16.08 -8.43 -2.91
CA ALA A 99 16.87 -7.92 -4.03
C ALA A 99 17.71 -6.70 -3.64
N LEU A 100 17.20 -5.81 -2.78
CA LEU A 100 17.99 -4.69 -2.26
C LEU A 100 19.17 -5.18 -1.40
N SER A 101 18.94 -6.17 -0.53
CA SER A 101 20.01 -6.77 0.26
C SER A 101 21.11 -7.38 -0.62
N GLN A 102 20.73 -8.15 -1.66
CA GLN A 102 21.68 -8.72 -2.62
C GLN A 102 22.46 -7.63 -3.38
N TYR A 103 21.80 -6.52 -3.73
CA TYR A 103 22.47 -5.38 -4.37
C TYR A 103 23.52 -4.76 -3.45
N LEU A 104 23.22 -4.59 -2.16
CA LEU A 104 24.15 -4.06 -1.17
C LEU A 104 25.33 -5.01 -0.93
N ASP A 105 25.11 -6.32 -1.07
CA ASP A 105 26.15 -7.35 -1.02
C ASP A 105 27.00 -7.44 -2.32
N GLY A 106 26.70 -6.62 -3.33
CA GLY A 106 27.49 -6.49 -4.55
C GLY A 106 26.99 -7.30 -5.75
N ASP A 107 25.78 -7.89 -5.70
CA ASP A 107 25.18 -8.55 -6.87
C ASP A 107 24.75 -7.51 -7.92
N GLY A 108 25.47 -7.44 -9.03
CA GLY A 108 25.19 -6.50 -10.12
C GLY A 108 23.86 -6.73 -10.84
N ASN A 109 23.22 -7.90 -10.69
CA ASN A 109 21.92 -8.20 -11.29
C ASN A 109 20.75 -7.83 -10.36
N ALA A 110 20.99 -7.64 -9.08
CA ALA A 110 19.95 -7.45 -8.09
C ALA A 110 19.13 -6.17 -8.29
N ALA A 111 19.73 -5.10 -8.83
CA ALA A 111 18.98 -3.88 -9.19
C ALA A 111 17.88 -4.16 -10.21
N ARG A 112 18.16 -4.98 -11.24
CA ARG A 112 17.15 -5.38 -12.24
C ARG A 112 16.07 -6.29 -11.66
N GLN A 113 16.45 -7.17 -10.72
CA GLN A 113 15.47 -8.01 -10.00
C GLN A 113 14.55 -7.16 -9.13
N LEU A 114 15.11 -6.19 -8.40
CA LEU A 114 14.31 -5.22 -7.64
C LEU A 114 13.33 -4.50 -8.55
N LYS A 115 13.80 -3.96 -9.67
CA LYS A 115 12.94 -3.27 -10.66
C LYS A 115 11.83 -4.15 -11.19
N LYS A 116 12.11 -5.42 -11.51
CA LYS A 116 11.09 -6.36 -11.96
C LYS A 116 9.98 -6.54 -10.92
N HIS A 117 10.34 -6.78 -9.65
CA HIS A 117 9.36 -6.94 -8.57
C HIS A 117 8.63 -5.63 -8.24
N ALA A 118 9.29 -4.49 -8.44
CA ALA A 118 8.65 -3.18 -8.32
C ALA A 118 7.56 -2.98 -9.39
N ASP A 119 7.81 -3.34 -10.64
CA ASP A 119 6.80 -3.26 -11.71
C ASP A 119 5.60 -4.17 -11.43
N GLU A 120 5.85 -5.39 -10.95
CA GLU A 120 4.80 -6.33 -10.54
C GLU A 120 3.96 -5.75 -9.40
N TYR A 121 4.60 -5.13 -8.39
CA TYR A 121 3.93 -4.50 -7.25
C TYR A 121 3.11 -3.27 -7.65
N ILE A 122 3.66 -2.40 -8.51
CA ILE A 122 2.95 -1.22 -9.04
C ILE A 122 1.70 -1.66 -9.78
N THR A 123 1.82 -2.64 -10.68
CA THR A 123 0.67 -3.16 -11.45
C THR A 123 -0.39 -3.77 -10.53
N LEU A 124 0.04 -4.53 -9.52
CA LEU A 124 -0.87 -5.11 -8.53
C LEU A 124 -1.64 -4.03 -7.78
N LEU A 125 -0.95 -3.04 -7.20
CA LEU A 125 -1.59 -2.00 -6.39
C LEU A 125 -2.47 -1.07 -7.22
N ASP A 126 -2.09 -0.70 -8.45
CA ASP A 126 -2.95 0.11 -9.31
C ASP A 126 -4.29 -0.57 -9.58
N ASN A 127 -4.25 -1.85 -9.95
CA ASN A 127 -5.46 -2.64 -10.20
C ASN A 127 -6.28 -2.87 -8.91
N HIS A 128 -5.61 -3.12 -7.81
CA HIS A 128 -6.20 -3.32 -6.49
C HIS A 128 -6.99 -2.09 -6.04
N ILE A 129 -6.34 -0.92 -6.02
CA ILE A 129 -6.96 0.36 -5.66
C ILE A 129 -8.14 0.68 -6.60
N ASP A 130 -8.02 0.40 -7.90
CA ASP A 130 -9.13 0.60 -8.84
C ASP A 130 -10.34 -0.28 -8.52
N LYS A 131 -10.14 -1.54 -8.12
CA LYS A 131 -11.23 -2.43 -7.71
C LYS A 131 -11.89 -1.97 -6.42
N GLU A 132 -11.09 -1.52 -5.44
CA GLU A 132 -11.63 -1.00 -4.19
C GLU A 132 -12.43 0.27 -4.40
N ASN A 133 -11.85 1.24 -5.08
CA ASN A 133 -12.50 2.53 -5.33
C ASN A 133 -13.78 2.40 -6.15
N ASN A 134 -13.81 1.51 -7.15
CA ASN A 134 -14.91 1.42 -8.10
C ASN A 134 -15.90 0.30 -7.79
N VAL A 135 -15.54 -0.68 -6.97
CA VAL A 135 -16.41 -1.84 -6.68
C VAL A 135 -16.61 -2.02 -5.17
N LEU A 136 -15.54 -2.26 -4.40
CA LEU A 136 -15.66 -2.65 -3.00
C LEU A 136 -16.20 -1.53 -2.12
N PHE A 137 -15.66 -0.33 -2.24
CA PHE A 137 -16.10 0.82 -1.44
C PHE A 137 -17.52 1.29 -1.80
N PRO A 138 -17.96 1.33 -3.05
CA PRO A 138 -19.37 1.52 -3.40
C PRO A 138 -20.29 0.44 -2.81
N LEU A 139 -19.87 -0.85 -2.77
CA LEU A 139 -20.62 -1.90 -2.10
C LEU A 139 -20.71 -1.66 -0.59
N ALA A 140 -19.62 -1.23 0.04
CA ALA A 140 -19.60 -0.87 1.45
C ALA A 140 -20.60 0.25 1.77
N VAL A 141 -20.57 1.34 1.00
CA VAL A 141 -21.50 2.48 1.15
C VAL A 141 -22.96 2.06 0.94
N LYS A 142 -23.21 1.13 0.02
CA LYS A 142 -24.56 0.65 -0.28
C LYS A 142 -25.14 -0.27 0.80
N HIS A 143 -24.32 -1.12 1.41
CA HIS A 143 -24.77 -2.21 2.28
C HIS A 143 -24.53 -1.94 3.78
N LEU A 144 -23.56 -1.12 4.14
CA LEU A 144 -23.28 -0.75 5.53
C LEU A 144 -24.03 0.52 5.92
N SER A 145 -24.57 0.55 7.15
CA SER A 145 -25.24 1.75 7.65
C SER A 145 -24.26 2.89 7.89
N ALA A 146 -24.75 4.13 7.82
CA ALA A 146 -23.94 5.31 8.15
C ALA A 146 -23.36 5.23 9.58
N ASN A 147 -24.12 4.66 10.54
CA ASN A 147 -23.65 4.46 11.90
C ASN A 147 -22.53 3.43 11.98
N THR A 148 -22.59 2.35 11.20
CA THR A 148 -21.52 1.35 11.10
C THR A 148 -20.23 1.99 10.57
N LEU A 149 -20.31 2.71 9.45
CA LEU A 149 -19.16 3.40 8.85
C LEU A 149 -18.58 4.51 9.76
N ALA A 150 -19.41 5.22 10.49
CA ALA A 150 -18.95 6.21 11.48
C ALA A 150 -18.30 5.53 12.69
N GLY A 151 -18.84 4.41 13.15
CA GLY A 151 -18.29 3.65 14.27
C GLY A 151 -16.91 3.04 13.99
N MET A 152 -16.62 2.68 12.71
CA MET A 152 -15.32 2.16 12.30
C MET A 152 -14.18 3.16 12.50
N LYS A 153 -14.46 4.47 12.45
CA LYS A 153 -13.44 5.52 12.61
C LYS A 153 -12.61 5.34 13.88
N LYS A 154 -13.28 5.07 15.02
CA LYS A 154 -12.56 4.82 16.28
C LYS A 154 -11.63 3.59 16.21
N GLY A 155 -12.06 2.55 15.52
CA GLY A 155 -11.24 1.36 15.30
C GLY A 155 -10.04 1.67 14.40
N PHE A 156 -10.24 2.49 13.36
CA PHE A 156 -9.15 2.96 12.48
C PHE A 156 -8.11 3.77 13.25
N ASP A 157 -8.55 4.70 14.10
CA ASP A 157 -7.66 5.49 14.96
C ASP A 157 -6.83 4.57 15.91
N THR A 158 -7.45 3.48 16.41
CA THR A 158 -6.76 2.49 17.24
C THR A 158 -5.70 1.73 16.44
N ILE A 159 -6.05 1.23 15.25
CA ILE A 159 -5.09 0.53 14.37
C ILE A 159 -3.92 1.44 14.02
N GLU A 160 -4.19 2.70 13.68
CA GLU A 160 -3.14 3.66 13.35
C GLU A 160 -2.20 3.88 14.54
N SER A 161 -2.72 4.13 15.73
CA SER A 161 -1.90 4.36 16.93
C SER A 161 -1.08 3.13 17.34
N GLU A 162 -1.64 1.92 17.23
CA GLU A 162 -0.98 0.69 17.66
C GLU A 162 0.02 0.13 16.62
N LYS A 163 -0.29 0.26 15.33
CA LYS A 163 0.49 -0.38 14.25
C LYS A 163 1.48 0.54 13.57
N VAL A 164 1.22 1.85 13.58
CA VAL A 164 2.10 2.87 12.98
C VAL A 164 2.88 3.60 14.06
N GLY A 165 2.20 4.04 15.11
CA GLY A 165 2.76 4.81 16.22
C GLY A 165 2.64 6.32 16.04
N GLU A 166 2.70 7.04 17.18
CA GLU A 166 2.60 8.51 17.18
C GLU A 166 3.70 9.16 16.34
N GLY A 167 3.33 10.16 15.53
CA GLY A 167 4.25 10.95 14.71
C GLY A 167 4.76 10.27 13.43
N LYS A 168 4.54 8.97 13.28
CA LYS A 168 5.01 8.23 12.08
C LYS A 168 4.23 8.62 10.83
N HIS A 169 2.95 8.98 10.99
CA HIS A 169 2.12 9.47 9.89
C HIS A 169 2.69 10.76 9.29
N GLU A 170 3.03 11.75 10.13
CA GLU A 170 3.68 12.99 9.68
C GLU A 170 5.08 12.74 9.12
N GLU A 171 5.81 11.74 9.62
CA GLU A 171 7.10 11.35 9.07
C GLU A 171 6.94 10.83 7.65
N PHE A 172 5.96 9.95 7.40
CA PHE A 172 5.65 9.46 6.06
C PHE A 172 5.22 10.58 5.11
N HIS A 173 4.39 11.52 5.54
CA HIS A 173 4.03 12.69 4.72
C HIS A 173 5.27 13.48 4.30
N ARG A 174 6.15 13.83 5.25
CA ARG A 174 7.40 14.55 4.94
C ARG A 174 8.33 13.76 4.00
N MET A 175 8.41 12.45 4.18
CA MET A 175 9.17 11.56 3.31
C MET A 175 8.61 11.58 1.89
N ILE A 176 7.29 11.42 1.72
CA ILE A 176 6.61 11.44 0.42
C ILE A 176 6.84 12.79 -0.27
N ASP A 177 6.61 13.92 0.41
CA ASP A 177 6.85 15.27 -0.12
C ASP A 177 8.29 15.47 -0.60
N SER A 178 9.26 14.93 0.14
CA SER A 178 10.67 14.99 -0.23
C SER A 178 10.99 14.17 -1.47
N LEU A 179 10.49 12.93 -1.52
CA LEU A 179 10.73 12.02 -2.65
C LEU A 179 9.99 12.47 -3.92
N GLU A 180 8.79 13.04 -3.77
CA GLU A 180 8.04 13.63 -4.88
C GLU A 180 8.86 14.71 -5.59
N ARG A 181 9.46 15.65 -4.85
CA ARG A 181 10.31 16.71 -5.40
C ARG A 181 11.54 16.15 -6.14
N ILE A 182 12.09 15.03 -5.70
CA ILE A 182 13.30 14.42 -6.27
C ILE A 182 12.98 13.61 -7.54
N TYR A 183 11.82 12.97 -7.58
CA TYR A 183 11.53 11.98 -8.61
C TYR A 183 10.46 12.42 -9.62
N LEU A 184 9.54 13.32 -9.23
CA LEU A 184 8.40 13.70 -10.07
C LEU A 184 8.50 15.14 -10.62
N HIS A 185 9.42 15.95 -10.14
CA HIS A 185 9.72 17.32 -10.57
C HIS A 185 11.19 17.49 -10.92
#